data_fd732b90cdada503418382cffe8ad59a
#
_entry.id   fd732b90cdada503418382cffe8ad59a
#
_cell.length_a   1.000
_cell.length_b   1.000
_cell.length_c   1.000
_cell.angle_alpha   90.00
_cell.angle_beta   90.00
_cell.angle_gamma   90.00
#
_symmetry.space_group_name_H-M   'P 1'
#
loop_
_entity.id
_entity.type
_entity.pdbx_description
1 polymer ?
#
loop_
_entity_poly.entity_id
_entity_poly.type
_entity_poly.pdbx_seq_one_letter_code
_entity_poly.pdbx_strand_id
1 'polypeptide(L)'
;MQTLSAEEVLELKRRLARLLVEKSYREGDFVLASGRRSDYYFDCRVTALHAEGSWLIGTLFNHMLSEMDIKGVGGMTMGADPLVAATTVISHEQG
;
A
#
# COMPACT_ATOMS: atom_id res chain seq x y z
N MET A 1 20.22 1.09 2.20
CA MET A 1 18.77 1.18 2.54
C MET A 1 18.63 1.78 3.92
N GLN A 2 17.74 2.75 4.08
CA GLN A 2 17.49 3.35 5.39
C GLN A 2 16.74 2.38 6.28
N THR A 3 17.20 2.28 7.53
CA THR A 3 16.50 1.50 8.55
C THR A 3 15.55 2.43 9.31
N LEU A 4 14.28 2.06 9.34
CA LEU A 4 13.28 2.81 10.09
C LEU A 4 13.21 2.29 11.52
N SER A 5 13.05 3.21 12.48
CA SER A 5 12.77 2.84 13.87
C SER A 5 11.35 2.29 14.00
N ALA A 6 11.08 1.59 15.10
CA ALA A 6 9.73 1.09 15.39
C ALA A 6 8.70 2.23 15.47
N GLU A 7 9.10 3.36 16.05
CA GLU A 7 8.22 4.55 16.13
C GLU A 7 7.93 5.16 14.77
N GLU A 8 8.93 5.24 13.89
CA GLU A 8 8.77 5.72 12.53
C GLU A 8 7.83 4.81 11.74
N VAL A 9 7.99 3.50 11.84
CA VAL A 9 7.12 2.52 11.19
C VAL A 9 5.68 2.68 11.66
N LEU A 10 5.48 2.83 12.97
CA LEU A 10 4.14 3.01 13.54
C LEU A 10 3.48 4.29 13.02
N GLU A 11 4.23 5.38 12.94
CA GLU A 11 3.71 6.64 12.41
C GLU A 11 3.34 6.53 10.93
N LEU A 12 4.17 5.87 10.13
CA LEU A 12 3.87 5.64 8.72
C LEU A 12 2.61 4.78 8.54
N LYS A 13 2.46 3.75 9.37
CA LYS A 13 1.25 2.91 9.36
C LYS A 13 0.00 3.70 9.74
N ARG A 14 0.10 4.59 10.72
CA ARG A 14 -1.03 5.46 11.10
C ARG A 14 -1.44 6.38 9.98
N ARG A 15 -0.47 6.98 9.30
CA ARG A 15 -0.73 7.85 8.15
C ARG A 15 -1.41 7.08 7.02
N LEU A 16 -0.91 5.88 6.73
CA LEU A 16 -1.51 5.03 5.69
C LEU A 16 -2.92 4.59 6.07
N ALA A 17 -3.14 4.19 7.32
CA ALA A 17 -4.47 3.82 7.79
C ALA A 17 -5.47 4.97 7.65
N ARG A 18 -5.05 6.19 7.97
CA ARG A 18 -5.89 7.39 7.79
C ARG A 18 -6.26 7.60 6.34
N LEU A 19 -5.31 7.49 5.43
CA LEU A 19 -5.58 7.62 3.99
C LEU A 19 -6.50 6.52 3.48
N LEU A 20 -6.32 5.29 3.93
CA LEU A 20 -7.19 4.18 3.54
C LEU A 20 -8.65 4.45 3.95
N VAL A 21 -8.86 4.97 5.15
CA VAL A 21 -10.21 5.32 5.61
C VAL A 21 -10.77 6.51 4.83
N GLU A 22 -9.97 7.55 4.61
CA GLU A 22 -10.43 8.76 3.93
C GLU A 22 -10.65 8.57 2.44
N LYS A 23 -9.79 7.79 1.77
CA LYS A 23 -9.76 7.69 0.31
C LYS A 23 -10.37 6.40 -0.24
N SER A 24 -10.22 5.30 0.46
CA SER A 24 -10.55 3.97 -0.07
C SER A 24 -11.76 3.32 0.59
N TYR A 25 -12.06 3.67 1.83
CA TYR A 25 -13.20 3.09 2.55
C TYR A 25 -14.51 3.69 2.07
N ARG A 26 -15.47 2.81 1.78
CA ARG A 26 -16.82 3.20 1.34
C ARG A 26 -17.85 2.39 2.08
N GLU A 27 -18.91 3.05 2.54
CA GLU A 27 -20.08 2.41 3.11
C GLU A 27 -21.22 2.39 2.09
N GLY A 28 -22.03 1.35 2.12
CA GLY A 28 -23.15 1.20 1.20
C GLY A 28 -23.59 -0.25 1.09
N ASP A 29 -24.26 -0.58 0.00
CA ASP A 29 -24.67 -1.95 -0.31
C ASP A 29 -23.87 -2.44 -1.51
N PHE A 30 -22.92 -3.32 -1.26
CA PHE A 30 -22.00 -3.81 -2.27
C PHE A 30 -22.15 -5.32 -2.47
N VAL A 31 -22.00 -5.76 -3.73
CA VAL A 31 -21.88 -7.18 -4.06
C VAL A 31 -20.43 -7.47 -4.38
N LEU A 32 -19.79 -8.32 -3.58
CA LEU A 32 -18.40 -8.69 -3.76
C LEU A 32 -18.23 -9.69 -4.91
N ALA A 33 -16.98 -9.87 -5.36
CA ALA A 33 -16.67 -10.84 -6.43
C ALA A 33 -17.12 -12.25 -6.09
N SER A 34 -17.16 -12.60 -4.79
CA SER A 34 -17.67 -13.89 -4.30
C SER A 34 -19.19 -14.05 -4.40
N GLY A 35 -19.92 -12.99 -4.75
CA GLY A 35 -21.38 -12.94 -4.74
C GLY A 35 -21.98 -12.57 -3.38
N ARG A 36 -21.18 -12.45 -2.33
CA ARG A 36 -21.63 -12.03 -1.02
C ARG A 36 -21.93 -10.54 -0.98
N ARG A 37 -22.91 -10.15 -0.17
CA ARG A 37 -23.19 -8.74 0.09
C ARG A 37 -22.36 -8.24 1.25
N SER A 38 -21.92 -6.99 1.16
CA SER A 38 -21.20 -6.30 2.22
C SER A 38 -21.73 -4.89 2.37
N ASP A 39 -21.74 -4.38 3.60
CA ASP A 39 -22.12 -3.01 3.92
C ASP A 39 -20.93 -2.04 3.84
N TYR A 40 -19.75 -2.53 3.50
CA TYR A 40 -18.56 -1.71 3.26
C TYR A 40 -17.69 -2.29 2.15
N TYR A 41 -16.83 -1.46 1.61
CA TYR A 41 -15.88 -1.84 0.56
C TYR A 41 -14.63 -0.96 0.63
N PHE A 42 -13.46 -1.57 0.44
CA PHE A 42 -12.20 -0.85 0.30
C PHE A 42 -11.75 -0.86 -1.17
N ASP A 43 -11.67 0.32 -1.78
CA ASP A 43 -11.04 0.48 -3.09
C ASP A 43 -9.62 1.01 -2.88
N CYS A 44 -8.69 0.09 -2.66
CA CYS A 44 -7.30 0.42 -2.33
C CYS A 44 -6.55 1.11 -3.48
N ARG A 45 -7.07 1.04 -4.71
CA ARG A 45 -6.45 1.74 -5.85
C ARG A 45 -6.44 3.25 -5.65
N VAL A 46 -7.46 3.80 -5.00
CA VAL A 46 -7.53 5.24 -4.75
C VAL A 46 -6.36 5.68 -3.86
N THR A 47 -6.05 4.93 -2.81
CA THR A 47 -4.91 5.22 -1.94
C THR A 47 -3.58 4.91 -2.64
N ALA A 48 -3.49 3.78 -3.35
CA ALA A 48 -2.27 3.36 -4.03
C ALA A 48 -1.84 4.34 -5.13
N LEU A 49 -2.79 5.01 -5.77
CA LEU A 49 -2.53 6.00 -6.81
C LEU A 49 -2.40 7.43 -6.26
N HIS A 50 -2.70 7.64 -4.99
CA HIS A 50 -2.52 8.93 -4.32
C HIS A 50 -1.03 9.14 -4.01
N ALA A 51 -0.51 10.35 -4.21
CA ALA A 51 0.92 10.62 -4.07
C ALA A 51 1.48 10.21 -2.70
N GLU A 52 0.86 10.65 -1.62
CA GLU A 52 1.29 10.29 -0.27
C GLU A 52 1.05 8.80 0.00
N GLY A 53 -0.10 8.27 -0.43
CA GLY A 53 -0.43 6.86 -0.27
C GLY A 53 0.57 5.95 -0.97
N SER A 54 0.94 6.27 -2.19
CA SER A 54 1.95 5.55 -2.95
C SER A 54 3.31 5.56 -2.24
N TRP A 55 3.73 6.73 -1.76
CA TRP A 55 4.98 6.87 -1.02
C TRP A 55 4.99 6.04 0.26
N LEU A 56 3.90 6.11 1.04
CA LEU A 56 3.76 5.35 2.29
C LEU A 56 3.83 3.84 2.03
N ILE A 57 3.09 3.36 1.03
CA ILE A 57 3.07 1.93 0.69
C ILE A 57 4.45 1.47 0.23
N GLY A 58 5.08 2.19 -0.68
CA GLY A 58 6.42 1.84 -1.18
C GLY A 58 7.45 1.83 -0.06
N THR A 59 7.41 2.82 0.83
CA THR A 59 8.33 2.92 1.96
C THR A 59 8.13 1.78 2.96
N LEU A 60 6.88 1.47 3.31
CA LEU A 60 6.58 0.37 4.23
C LEU A 60 6.93 -0.99 3.65
N PHE A 61 6.62 -1.24 2.37
CA PHE A 61 7.00 -2.49 1.72
C PHE A 61 8.52 -2.64 1.67
N ASN A 62 9.26 -1.59 1.35
CA ASN A 62 10.72 -1.64 1.37
C ASN A 62 11.26 -1.95 2.76
N HIS A 63 10.66 -1.37 3.80
CA HIS A 63 11.03 -1.70 5.17
C HIS A 63 10.82 -3.18 5.48
N MET A 64 9.65 -3.73 5.10
CA MET A 64 9.32 -5.14 5.32
C MET A 64 10.25 -6.09 4.55
N LEU A 65 10.73 -5.66 3.39
CA LEU A 65 11.57 -6.47 2.51
C LEU A 65 13.08 -6.25 2.75
N SER A 66 13.44 -5.36 3.67
CA SER A 66 14.83 -4.91 3.85
C SER A 66 15.82 -6.01 4.22
N GLU A 67 15.35 -7.08 4.88
CA GLU A 67 16.18 -8.21 5.29
C GLU A 67 16.08 -9.42 4.35
N MET A 68 15.32 -9.27 3.27
CA MET A 68 15.14 -10.34 2.29
C MET A 68 16.03 -10.11 1.08
N ASP A 69 16.66 -11.18 0.59
CA ASP A 69 17.46 -11.12 -0.64
C ASP A 69 16.55 -11.33 -1.85
N ILE A 70 15.93 -10.24 -2.30
CA ILE A 70 15.04 -10.23 -3.46
C ILE A 70 15.62 -9.39 -4.59
N LYS A 71 15.27 -9.74 -5.83
CA LYS A 71 15.75 -9.05 -7.03
C LYS A 71 14.66 -8.25 -7.75
N GLY A 72 13.40 -8.51 -7.44
CA GLY A 72 12.28 -7.82 -8.06
C GLY A 72 10.98 -8.09 -7.36
N VAL A 73 9.95 -7.34 -7.73
CA VAL A 73 8.59 -7.48 -7.21
C VAL A 73 7.61 -7.56 -8.36
N GLY A 74 6.51 -8.27 -8.16
CA GLY A 74 5.45 -8.40 -9.14
C GLY A 74 4.10 -8.60 -8.46
N GLY A 75 3.07 -8.51 -9.24
CA GLY A 75 1.72 -8.71 -8.75
C GLY A 75 0.71 -8.78 -9.88
N MET A 76 -0.54 -9.04 -9.53
CA MET A 76 -1.61 -9.15 -10.51
C MET A 76 -2.00 -7.78 -11.06
N THR A 77 -2.02 -7.66 -12.38
CA THR A 77 -2.52 -6.46 -13.04
C THR A 77 -4.05 -6.39 -12.86
N MET A 78 -4.68 -5.23 -12.78
CA MET A 78 -4.05 -3.89 -12.75
C MET A 78 -3.98 -3.33 -11.33
N GLY A 79 -4.64 -4.02 -10.37
CA GLY A 79 -4.74 -3.54 -9.00
C GLY A 79 -3.39 -3.45 -8.28
N ALA A 80 -2.48 -4.39 -8.55
CA ALA A 80 -1.17 -4.40 -7.92
C ALA A 80 -0.13 -3.52 -8.61
N ASP A 81 -0.36 -3.08 -9.84
CA ASP A 81 0.64 -2.31 -10.60
C ASP A 81 1.13 -1.06 -9.84
N PRO A 82 0.26 -0.22 -9.23
CA PRO A 82 0.74 0.93 -8.47
C PRO A 82 1.59 0.53 -7.26
N LEU A 83 1.26 -0.58 -6.60
CA LEU A 83 2.00 -1.09 -5.45
C LEU A 83 3.41 -1.54 -5.86
N VAL A 84 3.49 -2.27 -6.97
CA VAL A 84 4.77 -2.74 -7.53
C VAL A 84 5.62 -1.55 -7.96
N ALA A 85 5.04 -0.60 -8.68
CA ALA A 85 5.75 0.60 -9.12
C ALA A 85 6.27 1.42 -7.94
N ALA A 86 5.44 1.67 -6.93
CA ALA A 86 5.84 2.41 -5.75
C ALA A 86 6.99 1.72 -5.01
N THR A 87 6.90 0.41 -4.83
CA THR A 87 7.93 -0.38 -4.16
C THR A 87 9.26 -0.30 -4.92
N THR A 88 9.20 -0.44 -6.23
CA THR A 88 10.39 -0.39 -7.10
C THR A 88 11.06 0.98 -7.07
N VAL A 89 10.28 2.05 -7.21
CA VAL A 89 10.82 3.43 -7.22
C VAL A 89 11.47 3.79 -5.89
N ILE A 90 10.79 3.51 -4.78
CA ILE A 90 11.32 3.81 -3.44
C ILE A 90 12.56 2.95 -3.15
N SER A 91 12.60 1.71 -3.62
CA SER A 91 13.79 0.85 -3.49
C SER A 91 15.01 1.50 -4.14
N HIS A 92 14.86 2.05 -5.34
CA HIS A 92 15.94 2.75 -6.03
C HIS A 92 16.39 3.99 -5.25
N GLU A 93 15.45 4.77 -4.73
CA GLU A 93 15.74 5.98 -3.96
C GLU A 93 16.51 5.67 -2.68
N GLN A 94 16.19 4.58 -2.02
CA GLN A 94 16.83 4.19 -0.76
C GLN A 94 18.16 3.42 -0.95
N GLY A 95 18.45 2.99 -2.14
CA GLY A 95 19.61 2.15 -2.44
C GLY A 95 19.29 0.68 -2.28
#